data_22ddb27037f2a65f9dc26d2f2f770da9
#
_entry.id   22ddb27037f2a65f9dc26d2f2f770da9
#
_cell.length_a   1.000
_cell.length_b   1.000
_cell.length_c   1.000
_cell.angle_alpha   90.00
_cell.angle_beta   90.00
_cell.angle_gamma   90.00
#
_symmetry.space_group_name_H-M   'P 1'
#
loop_
_entity.id
_entity.type
_entity.pdbx_description
1 polymer ?
#
loop_
_entity_poly.entity_id
_entity_poly.type
_entity_poly.pdbx_seq_one_letter_code
_entity_poly.pdbx_strand_id
1 'polypeptide(L)'
;MNLQHRIDLLVRLGEYISASDKAWKEAKERAGLENGWFIPEFVELATQNIARAYLKKDILEQWVANYNPGSYQKKTRNDKPLSVGIVMAGNIPLVGFHDWLCVFIAGHRALIKPSSKDQVLIKHLIMLG
;
A
#
# COMPACT_ATOMS: atom_id res chain seq x y z
N MET A 1 -6.26 16.53 0.16
CA MET A 1 -6.55 15.38 1.04
C MET A 1 -5.70 15.51 2.30
N ASN A 2 -6.34 15.61 3.46
CA ASN A 2 -5.61 15.75 4.71
C ASN A 2 -5.12 14.38 5.24
N LEU A 3 -4.30 14.43 6.26
CA LEU A 3 -3.71 13.21 6.84
C LEU A 3 -4.77 12.24 7.35
N GLN A 4 -5.80 12.74 8.05
CA GLN A 4 -6.84 11.87 8.58
C GLN A 4 -7.58 11.14 7.45
N HIS A 5 -7.84 11.83 6.37
CA HIS A 5 -8.50 11.21 5.22
C HIS A 5 -7.63 10.11 4.61
N ARG A 6 -6.31 10.35 4.52
CA ARG A 6 -5.39 9.32 4.03
C ARG A 6 -5.35 8.11 4.94
N ILE A 7 -5.35 8.33 6.26
CA ILE A 7 -5.42 7.22 7.21
C ILE A 7 -6.72 6.43 7.03
N ASP A 8 -7.84 7.12 6.87
CA ASP A 8 -9.14 6.46 6.69
C ASP A 8 -9.16 5.60 5.42
N LEU A 9 -8.57 6.10 4.34
CA LEU A 9 -8.47 5.32 3.10
C LEU A 9 -7.60 4.08 3.28
N LEU A 10 -6.50 4.19 4.01
CA LEU A 10 -5.62 3.05 4.27
C LEU A 10 -6.32 2.00 5.14
N VAL A 11 -7.11 2.43 6.11
CA VAL A 11 -7.91 1.51 6.93
C VAL A 11 -8.91 0.75 6.06
N ARG A 12 -9.59 1.45 5.15
CA ARG A 12 -10.50 0.82 4.20
C ARG A 12 -9.79 -0.16 3.29
N LEU A 13 -8.58 0.19 2.85
CA LEU A 13 -7.78 -0.71 2.05
C LEU A 13 -7.45 -1.99 2.82
N GLY A 14 -7.09 -1.87 4.09
CA GLY A 14 -6.84 -3.03 4.95
C GLY A 14 -8.08 -3.91 5.13
N GLU A 15 -9.24 -3.30 5.30
CA GLU A 15 -10.50 -4.03 5.38
C GLU A 15 -10.78 -4.78 4.07
N TYR A 16 -10.53 -4.13 2.94
CA TYR A 16 -10.70 -4.76 1.64
C TYR A 16 -9.79 -5.96 1.46
N ILE A 17 -8.52 -5.82 1.82
CA ILE A 17 -7.55 -6.92 1.73
C ILE A 17 -7.98 -8.11 2.59
N SER A 18 -8.55 -7.83 3.75
CA SER A 18 -8.98 -8.89 4.70
C SER A 18 -10.33 -9.48 4.37
N ALA A 19 -11.11 -8.85 3.51
CA ALA A 19 -12.45 -9.31 3.15
C ALA A 19 -12.40 -10.37 2.05
N SER A 20 -13.55 -10.97 1.79
CA SER A 20 -13.70 -12.01 0.77
C SER A 20 -14.29 -11.44 -0.52
N ASP A 21 -13.76 -10.32 -0.98
CA ASP A 21 -14.22 -9.70 -2.21
C ASP A 21 -13.83 -10.55 -3.43
N LYS A 22 -14.78 -10.73 -4.35
CA LYS A 22 -14.56 -11.57 -5.53
C LYS A 22 -13.46 -11.03 -6.43
N ALA A 23 -13.44 -9.73 -6.68
CA ALA A 23 -12.43 -9.11 -7.55
C ALA A 23 -11.04 -9.25 -6.95
N TRP A 24 -10.92 -9.10 -5.64
CA TRP A 24 -9.66 -9.27 -4.93
C TRP A 24 -9.18 -10.71 -5.00
N LYS A 25 -10.10 -11.67 -4.80
CA LYS A 25 -9.77 -13.08 -4.92
C LYS A 25 -9.26 -13.42 -6.31
N GLU A 26 -9.92 -12.91 -7.34
CA GLU A 26 -9.51 -13.11 -8.73
C GLU A 26 -8.14 -12.49 -9.00
N ALA A 27 -7.86 -11.30 -8.44
CA ALA A 27 -6.56 -10.66 -8.60
C ALA A 27 -5.45 -11.51 -7.97
N LYS A 28 -5.68 -12.07 -6.79
CA LYS A 28 -4.71 -12.95 -6.14
C LYS A 28 -4.45 -14.21 -6.97
N GLU A 29 -5.49 -14.78 -7.55
CA GLU A 29 -5.35 -15.94 -8.43
C GLU A 29 -4.53 -15.60 -9.68
N ARG A 30 -4.80 -14.46 -10.32
CA ARG A 30 -4.02 -14.01 -11.48
C ARG A 30 -2.56 -13.79 -11.14
N ALA A 31 -2.27 -13.23 -9.96
CA ALA A 31 -0.89 -13.03 -9.52
C ALA A 31 -0.13 -14.34 -9.47
N GLY A 32 -0.76 -15.39 -8.96
CA GLY A 32 -0.15 -16.72 -8.92
C GLY A 32 0.04 -17.34 -10.30
N LEU A 33 -0.85 -17.06 -11.25
CA LEU A 33 -0.71 -17.54 -12.60
C LEU A 33 0.42 -16.84 -13.36
N GLU A 34 0.63 -15.55 -13.10
CA GLU A 34 1.69 -14.79 -13.76
C GLU A 34 3.07 -15.02 -13.15
N ASN A 35 3.12 -15.48 -11.90
CA ASN A 35 4.38 -15.77 -11.22
C ASN A 35 4.24 -17.07 -10.43
N GLY A 36 4.85 -18.14 -10.94
CA GLY A 36 4.75 -19.46 -10.33
C GLY A 36 5.37 -19.57 -8.95
N TRP A 37 6.19 -18.60 -8.53
CA TRP A 37 6.73 -18.54 -7.16
C TRP A 37 5.69 -18.03 -6.16
N PHE A 38 4.63 -17.38 -6.65
CA PHE A 38 3.58 -16.82 -5.82
C PHE A 38 2.49 -17.87 -5.59
N ILE A 39 2.82 -18.89 -4.81
CA ILE A 39 1.81 -19.89 -4.46
C ILE A 39 0.71 -19.23 -3.61
N PRO A 40 -0.54 -19.76 -3.67
CA PRO A 40 -1.67 -19.11 -2.99
C PRO A 40 -1.44 -18.83 -1.51
N GLU A 41 -0.79 -19.73 -0.80
CA GLU A 41 -0.52 -19.57 0.62
C GLU A 41 0.43 -18.40 0.89
N PHE A 42 1.42 -18.19 0.03
CA PHE A 42 2.34 -17.06 0.17
C PHE A 42 1.66 -15.73 -0.11
N VAL A 43 0.82 -15.70 -1.16
CA VAL A 43 0.07 -14.48 -1.50
C VAL A 43 -0.85 -14.11 -0.34
N GLU A 44 -1.57 -15.09 0.21
CA GLU A 44 -2.47 -14.85 1.32
C GLU A 44 -1.72 -14.38 2.56
N LEU A 45 -0.61 -15.03 2.90
CA LEU A 45 0.20 -14.65 4.05
C LEU A 45 0.76 -13.23 3.91
N ALA A 46 1.31 -12.90 2.75
CA ALA A 46 1.89 -11.58 2.50
C ALA A 46 0.85 -10.48 2.58
N THR A 47 -0.32 -10.69 1.95
CA THR A 47 -1.37 -9.68 1.92
C THR A 47 -2.02 -9.49 3.30
N GLN A 48 -2.25 -10.57 4.04
CA GLN A 48 -2.80 -10.48 5.39
C GLN A 48 -1.82 -9.83 6.36
N ASN A 49 -0.54 -10.09 6.21
CA ASN A 49 0.47 -9.43 7.03
C ASN A 49 0.50 -7.92 6.79
N ILE A 50 0.35 -7.48 5.54
CA ILE A 50 0.26 -6.05 5.24
C ILE A 50 -0.94 -5.44 5.94
N ALA A 51 -2.11 -6.06 5.84
CA ALA A 51 -3.32 -5.55 6.47
C ALA A 51 -3.17 -5.46 7.99
N ARG A 52 -2.61 -6.48 8.62
CA ARG A 52 -2.45 -6.52 10.07
C ARG A 52 -1.35 -5.61 10.59
N ALA A 53 -0.21 -5.58 9.90
CA ALA A 53 0.96 -4.87 10.39
C ALA A 53 0.91 -3.37 10.11
N TYR A 54 0.25 -2.96 9.03
CA TYR A 54 0.33 -1.58 8.58
C TYR A 54 -1.00 -0.85 8.49
N LEU A 55 -2.12 -1.54 8.25
CA LEU A 55 -3.36 -0.89 7.82
C LEU A 55 -4.45 -0.88 8.90
N LYS A 56 -4.07 -0.96 10.16
CA LYS A 56 -4.97 -0.76 11.29
C LYS A 56 -4.92 0.70 11.74
N LYS A 57 -6.07 1.23 12.12
CA LYS A 57 -6.18 2.64 12.48
C LYS A 57 -5.22 3.04 13.60
N ASP A 58 -5.19 2.26 14.68
CA ASP A 58 -4.32 2.53 15.82
C ASP A 58 -2.84 2.45 15.45
N ILE A 59 -2.46 1.48 14.61
CA ILE A 59 -1.08 1.34 14.14
C ILE A 59 -0.68 2.54 13.29
N LEU A 60 -1.54 2.96 12.37
CA LEU A 60 -1.26 4.11 11.51
C LEU A 60 -1.17 5.40 12.31
N GLU A 61 -2.07 5.61 13.23
CA GLU A 61 -2.07 6.81 14.06
C GLU A 61 -0.82 6.88 14.95
N GLN A 62 -0.44 5.76 15.55
CA GLN A 62 0.76 5.70 16.38
C GLN A 62 2.03 5.92 15.56
N TRP A 63 2.09 5.33 14.39
CA TRP A 63 3.23 5.49 13.49
C TRP A 63 3.41 6.95 13.09
N VAL A 64 2.34 7.60 12.66
CA VAL A 64 2.38 9.02 12.29
C VAL A 64 2.79 9.89 13.48
N ALA A 65 2.27 9.60 14.67
CA ALA A 65 2.60 10.37 15.87
C ALA A 65 4.10 10.30 16.20
N ASN A 66 4.75 9.18 15.92
CA ASN A 66 6.18 9.01 16.18
C ASN A 66 7.08 9.83 15.26
N TYR A 67 6.56 10.31 14.15
CA TYR A 67 7.33 11.09 13.18
C TYR A 67 7.12 12.59 13.34
N ASN A 68 6.67 13.04 14.50
CA ASN A 68 6.47 14.44 14.82
C ASN A 68 5.59 15.17 13.80
N PRO A 69 4.26 15.10 13.96
CA PRO A 69 3.32 15.72 13.03
C PRO A 69 3.58 17.19 12.75
N GLY A 70 4.15 17.92 13.72
CA GLY A 70 4.51 19.31 13.53
C GLY A 70 5.52 19.54 12.41
N SER A 71 6.44 18.61 12.19
CA SER A 71 7.40 18.71 11.09
C SER A 71 6.72 18.63 9.74
N TYR A 72 5.74 17.76 9.61
CA TYR A 72 4.98 17.64 8.38
C TYR A 72 4.16 18.89 8.10
N GLN A 73 3.55 19.45 9.13
CA GLN A 73 2.70 20.61 8.97
C GLN A 73 3.48 21.88 8.66
N LYS A 74 4.68 21.99 9.22
CA LYS A 74 5.54 23.18 9.01
C LYS A 74 6.04 23.29 7.59
N LYS A 75 6.05 22.23 6.85
CA LYS A 75 6.53 22.21 5.47
C LYS A 75 5.59 22.87 4.50
N THR A 76 4.40 23.24 4.89
CA THR A 76 3.32 23.28 3.94
C THR A 76 3.01 24.59 3.30
N ARG A 77 3.64 25.68 3.69
CA ARG A 77 3.19 26.96 3.10
C ARG A 77 3.44 27.08 1.60
N ASN A 78 4.42 26.35 1.07
CA ASN A 78 4.69 26.32 -0.37
C ASN A 78 4.68 24.91 -0.92
N ASP A 79 4.27 23.96 -0.11
CA ASP A 79 4.50 22.58 -0.46
C ASP A 79 3.43 22.07 -1.40
N LYS A 80 3.85 21.86 -2.62
CA LYS A 80 3.10 21.03 -3.54
C LYS A 80 3.51 19.58 -3.28
N PRO A 81 2.58 18.64 -3.46
CA PRO A 81 2.96 17.24 -3.40
C PRO A 81 4.09 16.94 -4.36
N LEU A 82 5.11 16.25 -3.88
CA LEU A 82 6.18 15.78 -4.72
C LEU A 82 5.75 14.53 -5.46
N SER A 83 6.35 14.30 -6.61
CA SER A 83 6.22 13.03 -7.32
C SER A 83 7.42 12.18 -6.97
N VAL A 84 7.17 11.02 -6.37
CA VAL A 84 8.23 10.12 -5.90
C VAL A 84 8.18 8.85 -6.73
N GLY A 85 9.28 8.54 -7.39
CA GLY A 85 9.40 7.32 -8.18
C GLY A 85 9.72 6.12 -7.30
N ILE A 86 9.01 5.02 -7.51
CA ILE A 86 9.25 3.76 -6.80
C ILE A 86 9.43 2.66 -7.82
N VAL A 87 10.61 2.04 -7.81
CA VAL A 87 10.89 0.86 -8.63
C VAL A 87 10.76 -0.35 -7.72
N MET A 88 9.76 -1.19 -7.98
CA MET A 88 9.44 -2.30 -7.11
C MET A 88 10.08 -3.60 -7.56
N ALA A 89 10.57 -4.38 -6.60
CA ALA A 89 11.02 -5.75 -6.84
C ALA A 89 9.81 -6.69 -6.93
N GLY A 90 10.03 -7.92 -7.37
CA GLY A 90 8.97 -8.89 -7.59
C GLY A 90 9.24 -10.27 -6.99
N ASN A 91 10.14 -10.36 -6.02
CA ASN A 91 10.51 -11.65 -5.42
C ASN A 91 9.60 -12.08 -4.27
N ILE A 92 8.85 -11.14 -3.70
CA ILE A 92 7.87 -11.39 -2.64
C ILE A 92 6.59 -10.64 -3.01
N PRO A 93 5.39 -11.21 -2.81
CA PRO A 93 4.16 -10.51 -3.12
C PRO A 93 4.06 -9.16 -2.39
N LEU A 94 3.85 -8.09 -3.15
CA LEU A 94 3.68 -6.74 -2.63
C LEU A 94 4.89 -6.24 -1.81
N VAL A 95 6.10 -6.65 -2.17
CA VAL A 95 7.31 -6.26 -1.44
C VAL A 95 7.52 -4.75 -1.43
N GLY A 96 7.07 -4.04 -2.47
CA GLY A 96 7.17 -2.58 -2.55
C GLY A 96 6.02 -1.82 -1.91
N PHE A 97 5.07 -2.51 -1.29
CA PHE A 97 3.90 -1.86 -0.70
C PHE A 97 4.27 -0.86 0.40
N HIS A 98 5.22 -1.18 1.24
CA HIS A 98 5.64 -0.29 2.32
C HIS A 98 6.20 1.03 1.79
N ASP A 99 6.96 0.99 0.72
CA ASP A 99 7.47 2.22 0.10
C ASP A 99 6.33 3.09 -0.43
N TRP A 100 5.35 2.47 -1.08
CA TRP A 100 4.17 3.19 -1.53
C TRP A 100 3.40 3.80 -0.36
N LEU A 101 3.25 3.03 0.72
CA LEU A 101 2.56 3.47 1.92
C LEU A 101 3.20 4.73 2.51
N CYS A 102 4.53 4.75 2.59
CA CYS A 102 5.26 5.91 3.10
C CYS A 102 5.01 7.16 2.25
N VAL A 103 5.05 7.01 0.93
CA VAL A 103 4.80 8.13 0.01
C VAL A 103 3.36 8.62 0.15
N PHE A 104 2.41 7.71 0.21
CA PHE A 104 1.00 8.05 0.29
C PHE A 104 0.67 8.79 1.59
N ILE A 105 1.13 8.27 2.73
CA ILE A 105 0.79 8.87 4.02
C ILE A 105 1.47 10.23 4.21
N ALA A 106 2.61 10.43 3.57
CA ALA A 106 3.29 11.72 3.56
C ALA A 106 2.59 12.76 2.67
N GLY A 107 1.60 12.37 1.89
CA GLY A 107 0.84 13.28 1.04
C GLY A 107 1.44 13.53 -0.32
N HIS A 108 2.37 12.70 -0.74
CA HIS A 108 3.02 12.81 -2.04
C HIS A 108 2.43 11.85 -3.05
N ARG A 109 2.77 12.03 -4.31
CA ARG A 109 2.33 11.14 -5.39
C ARG A 109 3.38 10.08 -5.63
N ALA A 110 2.93 8.85 -5.76
CA ALA A 110 3.81 7.74 -6.09
C ALA A 110 3.73 7.47 -7.58
N LEU A 111 4.89 7.45 -8.24
CA LEU A 111 5.04 6.99 -9.61
C LEU A 111 5.68 5.61 -9.54
N ILE A 112 4.86 4.59 -9.74
CA ILE A 112 5.27 3.21 -9.50
C ILE A 112 5.65 2.53 -10.79
N LYS A 113 6.84 1.93 -10.79
CA LYS A 113 7.22 0.97 -11.82
C LYS A 113 7.20 -0.42 -11.17
N PRO A 114 6.11 -1.17 -11.35
CA PRO A 114 6.04 -2.51 -10.76
C PRO A 114 6.98 -3.46 -11.49
N SER A 115 7.39 -4.51 -10.77
CA SER A 115 8.12 -5.60 -11.42
C SER A 115 7.17 -6.36 -12.34
N SER A 116 7.68 -6.82 -13.48
CA SER A 116 6.91 -7.70 -14.36
C SER A 116 6.48 -8.98 -13.66
N LYS A 117 7.16 -9.35 -12.58
CA LYS A 117 6.86 -10.55 -11.80
C LYS A 117 5.81 -10.32 -10.72
N ASP A 118 5.50 -9.07 -10.38
CA ASP A 118 4.50 -8.73 -9.38
C ASP A 118 3.85 -7.41 -9.73
N GLN A 119 3.00 -7.39 -10.73
CA GLN A 119 2.28 -6.18 -11.11
C GLN A 119 0.79 -6.26 -10.85
N VAL A 120 0.23 -7.47 -10.76
CA VAL A 120 -1.22 -7.66 -10.63
C VAL A 120 -1.74 -7.10 -9.31
N LEU A 121 -1.10 -7.47 -8.21
CA LEU A 121 -1.58 -7.12 -6.88
C LEU A 121 -1.50 -5.61 -6.62
N ILE A 122 -0.37 -5.00 -6.91
CA ILE A 122 -0.20 -3.57 -6.64
C ILE A 122 -1.10 -2.71 -7.53
N LYS A 123 -1.24 -3.08 -8.79
CA LYS A 123 -2.15 -2.36 -9.69
C LYS A 123 -3.59 -2.46 -9.21
N HIS A 124 -4.00 -3.64 -8.79
CA HIS A 124 -5.36 -3.85 -8.30
C HIS A 124 -5.66 -2.98 -7.08
N LEU A 125 -4.77 -2.99 -6.10
CA LEU A 125 -4.97 -2.25 -4.85
C LEU A 125 -4.95 -0.74 -5.05
N ILE A 126 -4.05 -0.24 -5.90
CA ILE A 126 -3.96 1.20 -6.16
C ILE A 126 -5.16 1.71 -6.95
N MET A 127 -5.67 0.91 -7.87
CA MET A 127 -6.83 1.31 -8.69
C MET A 127 -8.12 1.41 -7.88
N LEU A 128 -8.16 0.88 -6.65
CA LEU A 128 -9.33 1.01 -5.78
C LEU A 128 -9.46 2.41 -5.19
N GLY A 129 -8.37 3.13 -5.10
CA GLY A 129 -8.40 4.48 -4.58
C GLY A 129 -8.72 5.48 -5.67
#